data_ef7a434a9b697ea8e3931d59dfa8d0de
#
_entry.id   ef7a434a9b697ea8e3931d59dfa8d0de
#
_cell.length_a   1.000
_cell.length_b   1.000
_cell.length_c   1.000
_cell.angle_alpha   90.00
_cell.angle_beta   90.00
_cell.angle_gamma   90.00
#
_symmetry.space_group_name_H-M   'P 1'
#
loop_
_entity.id
_entity.type
_entity.pdbx_description
1 polymer ?
#
loop_
_entity_poly.entity_id
_entity_poly.type
_entity_poly.pdbx_seq_one_letter_code
_entity_poly.pdbx_strand_id
1 'polypeptide(L)'
;MILKSTGLISRKLISSQNSLNFAYALYLKLRDQGMSEPEIQGYVKRWLILSIFIGRYSGSAESRIDEDIKQINEKGIIAYLLQMEQANLGDGFWDFGLINDLESSSVNNNAYTLYLASQVNCNAVAFLSKSMTITSLIEQRGDIHHIFPKQYLINNGYTQKAYN
;
A
#
# COMPACT_ATOMS: atom_id res chain seq x y z
N MET A 1 15.18 7.53 4.59
CA MET A 1 14.13 6.97 5.50
C MET A 1 13.05 6.33 4.64
N ILE A 2 12.96 4.99 4.67
CA ILE A 2 12.17 4.16 3.73
C ILE A 2 10.69 4.54 3.70
N LEU A 3 10.01 4.64 4.84
CA LEU A 3 8.57 4.94 4.89
C LEU A 3 8.18 6.22 4.15
N LYS A 4 8.92 7.31 4.35
CA LYS A 4 8.60 8.56 3.62
C LYS A 4 8.71 8.41 2.12
N SER A 5 9.69 7.62 1.63
CA SER A 5 9.87 7.39 0.19
C SER A 5 8.84 6.44 -0.43
N THR A 6 8.00 5.78 0.37
CA THR A 6 6.84 5.00 -0.11
C THR A 6 5.56 5.82 -0.16
N GLY A 7 5.53 7.05 0.37
CA GLY A 7 4.31 7.82 0.55
C GLY A 7 3.47 7.38 1.76
N LEU A 8 3.89 6.37 2.52
CA LEU A 8 3.21 5.91 3.75
C LEU A 8 3.52 6.86 4.92
N ILE A 9 3.08 8.10 4.82
CA ILE A 9 3.42 9.20 5.74
C ILE A 9 2.60 9.19 7.03
N SER A 10 1.50 8.47 7.06
CA SER A 10 0.57 8.43 8.19
C SER A 10 0.28 6.99 8.59
N ARG A 11 0.05 6.77 9.90
CA ARG A 11 -0.38 5.47 10.41
C ARG A 11 -1.68 4.98 9.76
N LYS A 12 -2.53 5.89 9.29
CA LYS A 12 -3.76 5.57 8.55
C LYS A 12 -3.49 4.87 7.22
N LEU A 13 -2.33 5.12 6.61
CA LEU A 13 -1.90 4.49 5.35
C LEU A 13 -1.14 3.18 5.56
N ILE A 14 -0.90 2.76 6.81
CA ILE A 14 -0.21 1.51 7.13
C ILE A 14 -1.27 0.51 7.58
N SER A 15 -1.85 -0.22 6.64
CA SER A 15 -2.91 -1.20 6.91
C SER A 15 -2.41 -2.45 7.64
N SER A 16 -1.10 -2.74 7.62
CA SER A 16 -0.52 -3.92 8.24
C SER A 16 0.72 -3.58 9.06
N GLN A 17 0.60 -3.68 10.40
CA GLN A 17 1.75 -3.55 11.29
C GLN A 17 2.76 -4.68 11.09
N ASN A 18 2.29 -5.90 10.76
CA ASN A 18 3.17 -7.04 10.51
C ASN A 18 4.03 -6.84 9.24
N SER A 19 3.48 -6.24 8.19
CA SER A 19 4.25 -5.84 7.00
C SER A 19 5.38 -4.87 7.37
N LEU A 20 5.10 -3.90 8.23
CA LEU A 20 6.11 -2.94 8.70
C LEU A 20 7.18 -3.60 9.56
N ASN A 21 6.78 -4.46 10.50
CA ASN A 21 7.71 -5.17 11.38
C ASN A 21 8.62 -6.10 10.58
N PHE A 22 8.05 -6.83 9.61
CA PHE A 22 8.84 -7.70 8.74
C PHE A 22 9.79 -6.90 7.84
N ALA A 23 9.34 -5.79 7.27
CA ALA A 23 10.19 -4.90 6.49
C ALA A 23 11.39 -4.37 7.30
N TYR A 24 11.17 -4.07 8.59
CA TYR A 24 12.25 -3.67 9.48
C TYR A 24 13.23 -4.82 9.76
N ALA A 25 12.74 -6.02 10.05
CA ALA A 25 13.58 -7.21 10.23
C ALA A 25 14.39 -7.51 8.97
N LEU A 26 13.76 -7.39 7.80
CA LEU A 26 14.42 -7.55 6.51
C LEU A 26 15.54 -6.52 6.30
N TYR A 27 15.28 -5.26 6.63
CA TYR A 27 16.30 -4.21 6.60
C TYR A 27 17.53 -4.57 7.44
N LEU A 28 17.32 -5.02 8.69
CA LEU A 28 18.41 -5.41 9.58
C LEU A 28 19.21 -6.59 9.01
N LYS A 29 18.51 -7.59 8.48
CA LYS A 29 19.15 -8.78 7.87
C LYS A 29 20.02 -8.41 6.67
N LEU A 30 19.51 -7.59 5.76
CA LEU A 30 20.27 -7.18 4.56
C LEU A 30 21.47 -6.31 4.92
N ARG A 31 21.35 -5.47 5.91
CA ARG A 31 22.46 -4.68 6.45
C ARG A 31 23.56 -5.57 7.05
N ASP A 32 23.16 -6.59 7.82
CA ASP A 32 24.09 -7.54 8.42
C ASP A 32 24.84 -8.35 7.35
N GLN A 33 24.20 -8.60 6.20
CA GLN A 33 24.82 -9.22 5.02
C GLN A 33 25.78 -8.29 4.26
N GLY A 34 25.95 -7.04 4.69
CA GLY A 34 26.86 -6.07 4.06
C GLY A 34 26.33 -5.45 2.77
N MET A 35 25.01 -5.54 2.51
CA MET A 35 24.39 -4.90 1.35
C MET A 35 24.44 -3.38 1.46
N SER A 36 24.59 -2.67 0.36
CA SER A 36 24.62 -1.20 0.34
C SER A 36 23.26 -0.60 0.73
N GLU A 37 23.28 0.56 1.40
CA GLU A 37 22.07 1.22 1.87
C GLU A 37 21.04 1.50 0.74
N PRO A 38 21.42 1.95 -0.47
CA PRO A 38 20.48 2.14 -1.57
C PRO A 38 19.79 0.84 -2.01
N GLU A 39 20.52 -0.27 -2.06
CA GLU A 39 19.98 -1.58 -2.42
C GLU A 39 18.99 -2.07 -1.35
N ILE A 40 19.38 -1.97 -0.07
CA ILE A 40 18.52 -2.32 1.06
C ILE A 40 17.20 -1.55 0.97
N GLN A 41 17.28 -0.23 0.79
CA GLN A 41 16.10 0.62 0.66
C GLN A 41 15.22 0.20 -0.51
N GLY A 42 15.81 -0.15 -1.65
CA GLY A 42 15.10 -0.64 -2.82
C GLY A 42 14.30 -1.91 -2.52
N TYR A 43 14.94 -2.95 -1.98
CA TYR A 43 14.29 -4.24 -1.71
C TYR A 43 13.27 -4.15 -0.57
N VAL A 44 13.61 -3.47 0.51
CA VAL A 44 12.69 -3.31 1.66
C VAL A 44 11.46 -2.51 1.27
N LYS A 45 11.61 -1.46 0.48
CA LYS A 45 10.49 -0.66 -0.04
C LYS A 45 9.55 -1.52 -0.91
N ARG A 46 10.10 -2.28 -1.86
CA ARG A 46 9.32 -3.16 -2.74
C ARG A 46 8.57 -4.22 -1.94
N TRP A 47 9.25 -4.89 -0.99
CA TRP A 47 8.62 -5.88 -0.13
C TRP A 47 7.50 -5.29 0.72
N LEU A 48 7.72 -4.13 1.35
CA LEU A 48 6.71 -3.46 2.16
C LEU A 48 5.46 -3.14 1.35
N ILE A 49 5.62 -2.54 0.18
CA ILE A 49 4.50 -2.22 -0.70
C ILE A 49 3.77 -3.48 -1.15
N LEU A 50 4.50 -4.49 -1.64
CA LEU A 50 3.91 -5.74 -2.09
C LEU A 50 3.15 -6.44 -0.97
N SER A 51 3.74 -6.59 0.22
CA SER A 51 3.11 -7.28 1.36
C SER A 51 1.84 -6.60 1.85
N ILE A 52 1.79 -5.26 1.79
CA ILE A 52 0.55 -4.51 2.07
C ILE A 52 -0.46 -4.76 0.97
N PHE A 53 -0.05 -4.65 -0.29
CA PHE A 53 -0.93 -4.74 -1.45
C PHE A 53 -1.70 -6.05 -1.49
N ILE A 54 -0.98 -7.17 -1.36
CA ILE A 54 -1.58 -8.51 -1.38
C ILE A 54 -2.14 -8.96 -0.03
N GLY A 55 -2.11 -8.11 1.00
CA GLY A 55 -2.55 -8.47 2.34
C GLY A 55 -1.79 -9.66 2.95
N ARG A 56 -0.47 -9.79 2.65
CA ARG A 56 0.36 -10.97 2.97
C ARG A 56 0.21 -11.46 4.40
N TYR A 57 0.11 -10.55 5.35
CA TYR A 57 0.08 -10.84 6.79
C TYR A 57 -1.27 -10.55 7.44
N SER A 58 -2.37 -10.55 6.66
CA SER A 58 -3.71 -10.25 7.17
C SER A 58 -4.41 -11.42 7.85
N GLY A 59 -3.93 -12.65 7.64
CA GLY A 59 -4.48 -13.86 8.24
C GLY A 59 -3.53 -14.46 9.29
N SER A 60 -3.04 -15.68 9.04
CA SER A 60 -2.04 -16.38 9.87
C SER A 60 -0.66 -15.73 9.71
N ALA A 61 -0.45 -14.55 10.29
CA ALA A 61 0.74 -13.74 10.11
C ALA A 61 2.02 -14.49 10.50
N GLU A 62 2.03 -15.21 11.61
CA GLU A 62 3.19 -15.97 12.10
C GLU A 62 3.65 -16.99 11.07
N SER A 63 2.75 -17.85 10.59
CA SER A 63 3.09 -18.88 9.59
C SER A 63 3.59 -18.27 8.29
N ARG A 64 3.06 -17.12 7.87
CA ARG A 64 3.52 -16.42 6.68
C ARG A 64 4.89 -15.79 6.86
N ILE A 65 5.16 -15.25 8.03
CA ILE A 65 6.48 -14.71 8.38
C ILE A 65 7.53 -15.82 8.39
N ASP A 66 7.23 -16.95 9.00
CA ASP A 66 8.13 -18.12 9.04
C ASP A 66 8.43 -18.65 7.61
N GLU A 67 7.39 -18.74 6.77
CA GLU A 67 7.54 -19.12 5.37
C GLU A 67 8.47 -18.15 4.62
N ASP A 68 8.24 -16.84 4.77
CA ASP A 68 9.03 -15.81 4.11
C ASP A 68 10.50 -15.83 4.57
N ILE A 69 10.75 -15.99 5.86
CA ILE A 69 12.10 -16.13 6.42
C ILE A 69 12.79 -17.34 5.80
N LYS A 70 12.10 -18.48 5.74
CA LYS A 70 12.64 -19.72 5.15
C LYS A 70 12.98 -19.51 3.67
N GLN A 71 12.07 -18.98 2.87
CA GLN A 71 12.28 -18.76 1.44
C GLN A 71 13.40 -17.75 1.17
N ILE A 72 13.51 -16.69 1.97
CA ILE A 72 14.59 -15.71 1.87
C ILE A 72 15.94 -16.34 2.23
N ASN A 73 15.98 -17.24 3.22
CA ASN A 73 17.22 -17.94 3.59
C ASN A 73 17.65 -18.94 2.51
N GLU A 74 16.71 -19.62 1.86
CA GLU A 74 16.97 -20.61 0.83
C GLU A 74 17.34 -20.00 -0.53
N LYS A 75 16.64 -18.97 -0.97
CA LYS A 75 16.73 -18.39 -2.32
C LYS A 75 17.44 -17.04 -2.39
N GLY A 76 17.58 -16.37 -1.25
CA GLY A 76 17.95 -14.95 -1.18
C GLY A 76 16.76 -14.03 -1.44
N ILE A 77 16.86 -12.78 -0.92
CA ILE A 77 15.77 -11.80 -0.99
C ILE A 77 15.44 -11.41 -2.43
N ILE A 78 16.44 -11.25 -3.29
CA ILE A 78 16.24 -10.78 -4.67
C ILE A 78 15.39 -11.78 -5.45
N ALA A 79 15.79 -13.05 -5.45
CA ALA A 79 15.08 -14.08 -6.19
C ALA A 79 13.66 -14.30 -5.64
N TYR A 80 13.51 -14.30 -4.31
CA TYR A 80 12.21 -14.49 -3.68
C TYR A 80 11.28 -13.31 -3.93
N LEU A 81 11.76 -12.07 -3.83
CA LEU A 81 10.97 -10.87 -4.14
C LEU A 81 10.46 -10.88 -5.59
N LEU A 82 11.34 -11.16 -6.56
CA LEU A 82 10.96 -11.27 -7.96
C LEU A 82 9.92 -12.38 -8.20
N GLN A 83 10.09 -13.53 -7.56
CA GLN A 83 9.10 -14.61 -7.61
C GLN A 83 7.73 -14.15 -7.08
N MET A 84 7.72 -13.46 -5.94
CA MET A 84 6.48 -12.96 -5.33
C MET A 84 5.81 -11.89 -6.19
N GLU A 85 6.57 -10.99 -6.77
CA GLU A 85 6.05 -9.97 -7.70
C GLU A 85 5.45 -10.61 -8.95
N GLN A 86 6.14 -11.53 -9.59
CA GLN A 86 5.63 -12.23 -10.77
C GLN A 86 4.35 -13.02 -10.48
N ALA A 87 4.29 -13.67 -9.31
CA ALA A 87 3.12 -14.46 -8.93
C ALA A 87 1.87 -13.61 -8.61
N ASN A 88 2.05 -12.38 -8.14
CA ASN A 88 0.95 -11.55 -7.65
C ASN A 88 0.64 -10.33 -8.53
N LEU A 89 1.59 -9.86 -9.33
CA LEU A 89 1.46 -8.65 -10.16
C LEU A 89 1.56 -8.99 -11.67
N GLY A 90 1.03 -10.13 -12.09
CA GLY A 90 0.94 -10.50 -13.50
C GLY A 90 -0.16 -9.69 -14.24
N ASP A 91 -0.26 -9.89 -15.57
CA ASP A 91 -1.20 -9.15 -16.42
C ASP A 91 -2.65 -9.20 -15.91
N GLY A 92 -3.12 -10.37 -15.47
CA GLY A 92 -4.46 -10.50 -14.90
C GLY A 92 -4.71 -9.65 -13.65
N PHE A 93 -3.66 -9.36 -12.87
CA PHE A 93 -3.77 -8.43 -11.76
C PHE A 93 -3.97 -6.99 -12.26
N TRP A 94 -3.17 -6.55 -13.22
CA TRP A 94 -3.23 -5.18 -13.75
C TRP A 94 -4.50 -4.92 -14.56
N ASP A 95 -4.91 -5.88 -15.37
CA ASP A 95 -6.04 -5.73 -16.29
C ASP A 95 -7.40 -5.86 -15.60
N PHE A 96 -7.48 -6.63 -14.52
CA PHE A 96 -8.75 -6.95 -13.86
C PHE A 96 -8.70 -6.80 -12.33
N GLY A 97 -7.71 -7.37 -11.65
CA GLY A 97 -7.67 -7.42 -10.19
C GLY A 97 -7.63 -6.04 -9.56
N LEU A 98 -6.71 -5.20 -9.98
CA LEU A 98 -6.55 -3.84 -9.46
C LEU A 98 -7.78 -2.96 -9.75
N ILE A 99 -8.37 -3.09 -10.93
CA ILE A 99 -9.56 -2.34 -11.32
C ILE A 99 -10.71 -2.68 -10.36
N ASN A 100 -10.96 -3.97 -10.15
CA ASN A 100 -12.00 -4.44 -9.22
C ASN A 100 -11.75 -3.98 -7.77
N ASP A 101 -10.49 -4.01 -7.33
CA ASP A 101 -10.12 -3.55 -5.99
C ASP A 101 -10.36 -2.04 -5.81
N LEU A 102 -10.06 -1.24 -6.83
CA LEU A 102 -10.27 0.21 -6.80
C LEU A 102 -11.74 0.63 -6.95
N GLU A 103 -12.60 -0.23 -7.46
CA GLU A 103 -14.05 -0.01 -7.45
C GLU A 103 -14.69 -0.16 -6.05
N SER A 104 -13.95 -0.70 -5.09
CA SER A 104 -14.40 -0.80 -3.71
C SER A 104 -14.48 0.58 -3.06
N SER A 105 -15.63 0.89 -2.45
CA SER A 105 -15.83 2.11 -1.65
C SER A 105 -15.19 2.04 -0.25
N SER A 106 -14.53 0.93 0.10
CA SER A 106 -13.94 0.74 1.42
C SER A 106 -12.65 1.54 1.59
N VAL A 107 -12.62 2.43 2.57
CA VAL A 107 -11.40 3.17 2.96
C VAL A 107 -10.29 2.27 3.53
N ASN A 108 -10.63 1.02 3.89
CA ASN A 108 -9.69 0.01 4.37
C ASN A 108 -9.14 -0.88 3.24
N ASN A 109 -9.45 -0.56 1.99
CA ASN A 109 -8.93 -1.27 0.83
C ASN A 109 -7.42 -0.99 0.66
N ASN A 110 -6.61 -2.05 0.54
CA ASN A 110 -5.17 -1.93 0.39
C ASN A 110 -4.77 -1.20 -0.91
N ALA A 111 -5.47 -1.47 -2.01
CA ALA A 111 -5.22 -0.81 -3.29
C ALA A 111 -5.48 0.70 -3.19
N TYR A 112 -6.59 1.10 -2.57
CA TYR A 112 -6.90 2.50 -2.33
C TYR A 112 -5.87 3.19 -1.42
N THR A 113 -5.45 2.52 -0.35
CA THR A 113 -4.41 3.02 0.56
C THR A 113 -3.09 3.26 -0.17
N LEU A 114 -2.66 2.31 -1.02
CA LEU A 114 -1.44 2.46 -1.81
C LEU A 114 -1.59 3.47 -2.95
N TYR A 115 -2.79 3.61 -3.52
CA TYR A 115 -3.09 4.71 -4.43
C TYR A 115 -2.86 6.07 -3.74
N LEU A 116 -3.40 6.28 -2.55
CA LEU A 116 -3.14 7.52 -1.79
C LEU A 116 -1.65 7.72 -1.49
N ALA A 117 -0.94 6.66 -1.10
CA ALA A 117 0.50 6.71 -0.87
C ALA A 117 1.26 7.10 -2.15
N SER A 118 0.84 6.61 -3.32
CA SER A 118 1.42 7.02 -4.60
C SER A 118 1.18 8.49 -4.91
N GLN A 119 -0.02 9.01 -4.63
CA GLN A 119 -0.36 10.42 -4.79
C GLN A 119 0.49 11.33 -3.88
N VAL A 120 0.73 10.89 -2.62
CA VAL A 120 1.66 11.56 -1.71
C VAL A 120 3.07 11.60 -2.30
N ASN A 121 3.56 10.47 -2.80
CA ASN A 121 4.91 10.36 -3.36
C ASN A 121 5.10 11.21 -4.63
N CYS A 122 4.05 11.39 -5.42
CA CYS A 122 4.02 12.27 -6.59
C CYS A 122 3.75 13.75 -6.25
N ASN A 123 3.59 14.08 -4.97
CA ASN A 123 3.20 15.42 -4.49
C ASN A 123 1.92 15.94 -5.19
N ALA A 124 0.95 15.04 -5.37
CA ALA A 124 -0.27 15.35 -6.10
C ALA A 124 -1.15 16.37 -5.37
N VAL A 125 -1.79 17.23 -6.15
CA VAL A 125 -2.77 18.20 -5.67
C VAL A 125 -4.13 17.52 -5.52
N ALA A 126 -4.83 17.85 -4.47
CA ALA A 126 -6.16 17.30 -4.18
C ALA A 126 -7.18 17.70 -5.25
N PHE A 127 -8.11 16.78 -5.54
CA PHE A 127 -9.21 17.05 -6.47
C PHE A 127 -10.00 18.31 -6.04
N LEU A 128 -10.31 19.15 -7.00
CA LEU A 128 -10.98 20.45 -6.81
C LEU A 128 -10.16 21.51 -6.03
N SER A 129 -8.89 21.27 -5.74
CA SER A 129 -8.02 22.27 -5.11
C SER A 129 -6.96 22.78 -6.09
N LYS A 130 -6.58 24.07 -5.93
CA LYS A 130 -5.48 24.65 -6.72
C LYS A 130 -4.12 24.51 -6.03
N SER A 131 -4.09 24.28 -4.71
CA SER A 131 -2.86 24.35 -3.93
C SER A 131 -2.76 23.32 -2.80
N MET A 132 -3.88 22.72 -2.37
CA MET A 132 -3.87 21.74 -1.30
C MET A 132 -3.36 20.40 -1.83
N THR A 133 -2.31 19.86 -1.20
CA THR A 133 -1.77 18.55 -1.57
C THR A 133 -2.51 17.41 -0.87
N ILE A 134 -2.45 16.21 -1.45
CA ILE A 134 -2.95 14.99 -0.79
C ILE A 134 -2.25 14.77 0.55
N THR A 135 -0.97 15.08 0.67
CA THR A 135 -0.21 15.07 1.93
C THR A 135 -0.91 15.92 3.00
N SER A 136 -1.21 17.18 2.66
CA SER A 136 -1.88 18.11 3.59
C SER A 136 -3.26 17.60 4.02
N LEU A 137 -4.03 17.01 3.11
CA LEU A 137 -5.34 16.42 3.46
C LEU A 137 -5.21 15.27 4.45
N ILE A 138 -4.23 14.38 4.26
CA ILE A 138 -4.01 13.24 5.15
C ILE A 138 -3.55 13.69 6.53
N GLU A 139 -2.67 14.68 6.61
CA GLU A 139 -2.12 15.20 7.87
C GLU A 139 -3.13 16.04 8.67
N GLN A 140 -3.95 16.84 8.00
CA GLN A 140 -4.91 17.73 8.65
C GLN A 140 -6.17 17.02 9.17
N ARG A 141 -6.29 15.69 9.03
CA ARG A 141 -7.45 14.91 9.47
C ARG A 141 -8.79 15.45 8.95
N GLY A 142 -8.80 16.04 7.77
CA GLY A 142 -10.04 16.46 7.13
C GLY A 142 -11.03 15.30 7.02
N ASP A 143 -12.32 15.61 7.14
CA ASP A 143 -13.37 14.65 6.86
C ASP A 143 -13.27 14.19 5.40
N ILE A 144 -13.62 12.92 5.15
CA ILE A 144 -13.80 12.45 3.79
C ILE A 144 -15.08 13.09 3.27
N HIS A 145 -14.92 14.09 2.42
CA HIS A 145 -16.06 14.73 1.79
C HIS A 145 -16.46 13.98 0.53
N HIS A 146 -17.74 13.69 0.41
CA HIS A 146 -18.31 13.24 -0.85
C HIS A 146 -18.26 14.39 -1.87
N ILE A 147 -17.89 14.10 -3.13
CA ILE A 147 -17.90 15.10 -4.21
C ILE A 147 -19.31 15.69 -4.36
N PHE A 148 -20.32 14.85 -4.24
CA PHE A 148 -21.72 15.26 -4.17
C PHE A 148 -22.29 14.91 -2.79
N PRO A 149 -23.04 15.82 -2.14
CA PRO A 149 -23.71 15.53 -0.90
C PRO A 149 -24.62 14.29 -1.04
N LYS A 150 -24.57 13.39 -0.05
CA LYS A 150 -25.38 12.16 -0.05
C LYS A 150 -26.86 12.45 -0.33
N GLN A 151 -27.41 13.47 0.31
CA GLN A 151 -28.82 13.84 0.14
C GLN A 151 -29.13 14.30 -1.29
N TYR A 152 -28.18 14.98 -1.95
CA TYR A 152 -28.34 15.35 -3.37
C TYR A 152 -28.44 14.11 -4.26
N LEU A 153 -27.59 13.10 -4.04
CA LEU A 153 -27.61 11.86 -4.82
C LEU A 153 -28.94 11.08 -4.62
N ILE A 154 -29.40 10.99 -3.37
CA ILE A 154 -30.70 10.35 -3.05
C ILE A 154 -31.85 11.05 -3.77
N ASN A 155 -31.92 12.39 -3.69
CA ASN A 155 -32.97 13.19 -4.31
C ASN A 155 -32.97 13.09 -5.85
N ASN A 156 -31.84 12.73 -6.45
CA ASN A 156 -31.69 12.52 -7.90
C ASN A 156 -31.74 11.04 -8.31
N GLY A 157 -32.22 10.14 -7.43
CA GLY A 157 -32.49 8.74 -7.76
C GLY A 157 -31.27 7.83 -7.81
N TYR A 158 -30.12 8.26 -7.30
CA TYR A 158 -28.95 7.41 -7.22
C TYR A 158 -29.10 6.33 -6.14
N THR A 159 -28.64 5.14 -6.42
CA THR A 159 -28.67 4.01 -5.48
C THR A 159 -27.58 4.13 -4.42
N GLN A 160 -27.75 3.41 -3.30
CA GLN A 160 -26.78 3.37 -2.21
C GLN A 160 -25.35 3.03 -2.68
N LYS A 161 -25.19 2.20 -3.69
CA LYS A 161 -23.88 1.85 -4.27
C LYS A 161 -23.13 3.07 -4.86
N ALA A 162 -23.86 4.11 -5.27
CA ALA A 162 -23.27 5.31 -5.88
C ALA A 162 -22.79 6.36 -4.86
N TYR A 163 -23.13 6.22 -3.57
CA TYR A 163 -22.78 7.21 -2.54
C TYR A 163 -22.20 6.59 -1.23
N ASN A 164 -21.79 5.33 -1.27
CA ASN A 164 -21.05 4.69 -0.17
C ASN A 164 -19.54 4.61 -0.51
#